data_cf1ebc47a94ed7ee79ac66cd78f4844b
#
_entry.id   cf1ebc47a94ed7ee79ac66cd78f4844b
#
_cell.length_a   1.000
_cell.length_b   1.000
_cell.length_c   1.000
_cell.angle_alpha   90.00
_cell.angle_beta   90.00
_cell.angle_gamma   90.00
#
_symmetry.space_group_name_H-M   'P 1'
#
loop_
_entity.id
_entity.type
_entity.pdbx_description
1 polymer ?
#
loop_
_entity_poly.entity_id
_entity_poly.type
_entity_poly.pdbx_seq_one_letter_code
_entity_poly.pdbx_strand_id
1 'polypeptide(L)'
;MAFNVAEFRANMIGDGARPNLFQVSLTFPTVATNGTAAAQKTIFMAKSAQLPGSTVGTVPVFYFGRELKFAGNRTFTDWTLQIINDEDFVVRNALESWMNAINSHAGNVRNTGAVNPTGYTVDAVVTQYGKAGNELKSYNFVGVFPLDIAPIDLDWGSNDVIEEYSATFAFQYWESNTTT
;
A
#
# COMPACT_ATOMS: atom_id res chain seq x y z
N MET A 1 -11.49 -40.86 -0.89
CA MET A 1 -10.87 -39.82 -1.74
C MET A 1 -9.41 -40.18 -1.87
N ALA A 2 -8.97 -40.62 -3.04
CA ALA A 2 -7.54 -40.78 -3.32
C ALA A 2 -6.97 -39.37 -3.65
N PHE A 3 -5.76 -39.09 -3.15
CA PHE A 3 -5.03 -37.87 -3.51
C PHE A 3 -4.70 -37.92 -5.00
N ASN A 4 -5.50 -37.24 -5.82
CA ASN A 4 -5.35 -37.26 -7.26
C ASN A 4 -4.57 -36.02 -7.71
N VAL A 5 -3.29 -36.18 -8.00
CA VAL A 5 -2.39 -35.11 -8.47
C VAL A 5 -2.87 -34.53 -9.81
N ALA A 6 -3.50 -35.33 -10.67
CA ALA A 6 -4.02 -34.85 -11.94
C ALA A 6 -5.22 -33.90 -11.74
N GLU A 7 -6.12 -34.21 -10.84
CA GLU A 7 -7.23 -33.32 -10.46
C GLU A 7 -6.74 -32.02 -9.82
N PHE A 8 -5.72 -32.07 -8.96
CA PHE A 8 -5.10 -30.90 -8.38
C PHE A 8 -4.51 -29.97 -9.47
N ARG A 9 -3.74 -30.54 -10.41
CA ARG A 9 -3.17 -29.79 -11.54
C ARG A 9 -4.24 -29.19 -12.45
N ALA A 10 -5.32 -29.91 -12.72
CA ALA A 10 -6.41 -29.44 -13.56
C ALA A 10 -7.17 -28.23 -12.91
N ASN A 11 -7.23 -28.17 -11.59
CA ASN A 11 -7.87 -27.08 -10.86
C ASN A 11 -6.95 -25.88 -10.62
N MET A 12 -5.62 -26.02 -10.84
CA MET A 12 -4.66 -24.93 -10.66
C MET A 12 -4.50 -24.15 -11.97
N ILE A 13 -5.27 -23.10 -12.14
CA ILE A 13 -5.22 -22.23 -13.32
C ILE A 13 -3.89 -21.45 -13.34
N GLY A 14 -3.20 -21.48 -14.49
CA GLY A 14 -1.98 -20.70 -14.75
C GLY A 14 -0.80 -21.05 -13.81
N ASP A 15 -0.72 -22.26 -13.28
CA ASP A 15 0.28 -22.71 -12.29
C ASP A 15 0.29 -21.87 -10.99
N GLY A 16 -0.81 -21.21 -10.65
CA GLY A 16 -0.98 -20.33 -9.49
C GLY A 16 -0.44 -18.92 -9.68
N ALA A 17 -1.01 -17.97 -8.96
CA ALA A 17 -0.56 -16.58 -8.94
C ALA A 17 0.83 -16.45 -8.30
N ARG A 18 1.68 -15.61 -8.88
CA ARG A 18 3.05 -15.41 -8.42
C ARG A 18 3.16 -14.09 -7.66
N PRO A 19 3.71 -14.08 -6.44
CA PRO A 19 3.80 -12.87 -5.61
C PRO A 19 4.78 -11.82 -6.14
N ASN A 20 5.70 -12.20 -7.03
CA ASN A 20 6.69 -11.31 -7.63
C ASN A 20 6.20 -10.59 -8.89
N LEU A 21 5.02 -10.90 -9.40
CA LEU A 21 4.44 -10.28 -10.59
C LEU A 21 3.39 -9.25 -10.16
N PHE A 22 3.85 -8.08 -9.77
CA PHE A 22 2.98 -6.99 -9.34
C PHE A 22 3.54 -5.64 -9.77
N GLN A 23 2.70 -4.64 -9.77
CA GLN A 23 3.04 -3.24 -9.99
C GLN A 23 2.31 -2.37 -8.97
N VAL A 24 3.00 -1.36 -8.47
CA VAL A 24 2.43 -0.33 -7.59
C VAL A 24 2.40 0.98 -8.35
N SER A 25 1.25 1.62 -8.40
CA SER A 25 1.08 2.98 -8.90
C SER A 25 0.61 3.87 -7.75
N LEU A 26 1.51 4.68 -7.21
CA LEU A 26 1.22 5.68 -6.19
C LEU A 26 1.24 7.06 -6.83
N THR A 27 0.13 7.78 -6.74
CA THR A 27 0.10 9.19 -7.11
C THR A 27 0.59 10.05 -5.96
N PHE A 28 1.04 11.27 -6.26
CA PHE A 28 1.46 12.24 -5.24
C PHE A 28 0.62 13.51 -5.37
N PRO A 29 0.26 14.15 -4.27
CA PRO A 29 -0.50 15.40 -4.32
C PRO A 29 0.37 16.54 -4.85
N THR A 30 -0.25 17.60 -5.30
CA THR A 30 0.43 18.78 -5.86
C THR A 30 1.33 19.51 -4.84
N VAL A 31 1.09 19.28 -3.56
CA VAL A 31 1.91 19.84 -2.46
C VAL A 31 3.24 19.09 -2.26
N ALA A 32 3.39 17.89 -2.83
CA ALA A 32 4.62 17.12 -2.78
C ALA A 32 5.62 17.60 -3.85
N THR A 33 6.86 17.83 -3.44
CA THR A 33 7.93 18.25 -4.35
C THR A 33 8.25 17.13 -5.34
N ASN A 34 8.34 17.45 -6.63
CA ASN A 34 8.62 16.48 -7.70
C ASN A 34 7.65 15.29 -7.74
N GLY A 35 6.40 15.45 -7.30
CA GLY A 35 5.42 14.37 -7.17
C GLY A 35 5.20 13.55 -8.44
N THR A 36 5.19 14.18 -9.62
CA THR A 36 5.04 13.47 -10.91
C THR A 36 6.23 12.55 -11.20
N ALA A 37 7.45 13.02 -10.98
CA ALA A 37 8.66 12.20 -11.16
C ALA A 37 8.72 11.06 -10.14
N ALA A 38 8.36 11.34 -8.88
CA ALA A 38 8.26 10.34 -7.82
C ALA A 38 7.23 9.26 -8.15
N ALA A 39 6.05 9.63 -8.68
CA ALA A 39 5.02 8.67 -9.09
C ALA A 39 5.52 7.72 -10.17
N GLN A 40 6.17 8.24 -11.21
CA GLN A 40 6.75 7.43 -12.27
C GLN A 40 7.84 6.49 -11.75
N LYS A 41 8.67 6.98 -10.83
CA LYS A 41 9.79 6.23 -10.27
C LYS A 41 9.32 5.14 -9.29
N THR A 42 8.30 5.40 -8.49
CA THR A 42 7.74 4.44 -7.52
C THR A 42 7.26 3.15 -8.19
N ILE A 43 6.81 3.21 -9.44
CA ILE A 43 6.40 2.04 -10.22
C ILE A 43 7.52 0.99 -10.29
N PHE A 44 8.77 1.43 -10.36
CA PHE A 44 9.96 0.56 -10.48
C PHE A 44 10.67 0.33 -9.14
N MET A 45 10.57 1.29 -8.21
CA MET A 45 11.30 1.26 -6.94
C MET A 45 10.52 0.55 -5.82
N ALA A 46 9.22 0.31 -5.98
CA ALA A 46 8.43 -0.47 -5.02
C ALA A 46 8.85 -1.95 -5.07
N LYS A 47 9.73 -2.36 -4.17
CA LYS A 47 10.27 -3.73 -4.06
C LYS A 47 9.24 -4.72 -3.55
N SER A 48 8.45 -4.33 -2.57
CA SER A 48 7.37 -5.16 -2.05
C SER A 48 6.17 -4.31 -1.63
N ALA A 49 4.99 -4.88 -1.81
CA ALA A 49 3.72 -4.30 -1.42
C ALA A 49 2.81 -5.41 -0.87
N GLN A 50 1.90 -5.04 0.00
CA GLN A 50 0.87 -5.95 0.49
C GLN A 50 -0.42 -5.72 -0.29
N LEU A 51 -1.11 -6.79 -0.64
CA LEU A 51 -2.51 -6.69 -1.05
C LEU A 51 -3.37 -6.37 0.18
N PRO A 52 -4.35 -5.45 0.06
CA PRO A 52 -5.07 -4.97 1.22
C PRO A 52 -5.96 -6.04 1.85
N GLY A 53 -5.95 -6.09 3.17
CA GLY A 53 -6.89 -6.86 3.95
C GLY A 53 -8.05 -6.01 4.46
N SER A 54 -9.07 -6.65 4.98
CA SER A 54 -10.14 -6.01 5.73
C SER A 54 -10.65 -6.93 6.82
N THR A 55 -11.04 -6.35 7.95
CA THR A 55 -11.59 -7.09 9.08
C THR A 55 -12.98 -6.59 9.37
N VAL A 56 -13.92 -7.51 9.55
CA VAL A 56 -15.28 -7.19 10.02
C VAL A 56 -15.34 -7.54 11.50
N GLY A 57 -15.62 -6.56 12.33
CA GLY A 57 -15.79 -6.74 13.77
C GLY A 57 -17.03 -7.57 14.08
N THR A 58 -17.17 -7.96 15.34
CA THR A 58 -18.35 -8.67 15.85
C THR A 58 -19.03 -7.86 16.94
N VAL A 59 -20.36 -7.86 16.95
CA VAL A 59 -21.18 -7.30 18.02
C VAL A 59 -21.77 -8.47 18.81
N PRO A 60 -21.30 -8.73 20.04
CA PRO A 60 -21.84 -9.80 20.87
C PRO A 60 -23.16 -9.36 21.52
N VAL A 61 -24.17 -10.20 21.47
CA VAL A 61 -25.43 -10.05 22.18
C VAL A 61 -25.66 -11.29 23.02
N PHE A 62 -25.91 -11.12 24.31
CA PHE A 62 -26.14 -12.21 25.23
C PHE A 62 -27.63 -12.47 25.38
N TYR A 63 -28.02 -13.72 25.17
CA TYR A 63 -29.40 -14.17 25.36
C TYR A 63 -29.40 -15.43 26.26
N PHE A 64 -30.00 -15.33 27.42
CA PHE A 64 -30.05 -16.37 28.45
C PHE A 64 -28.68 -17.02 28.74
N GLY A 65 -27.64 -16.21 28.88
CA GLY A 65 -26.27 -16.69 29.17
C GLY A 65 -25.51 -17.24 27.98
N ARG A 66 -26.07 -17.21 26.77
CA ARG A 66 -25.40 -17.60 25.52
C ARG A 66 -25.07 -16.38 24.69
N GLU A 67 -23.80 -16.29 24.27
CA GLU A 67 -23.32 -15.25 23.34
C GLU A 67 -23.77 -15.57 21.91
N LEU A 68 -24.40 -14.59 21.26
CA LEU A 68 -24.71 -14.56 19.84
C LEU A 68 -23.87 -13.47 19.18
N LYS A 69 -23.18 -13.78 18.09
CA LYS A 69 -22.31 -12.85 17.36
C LYS A 69 -23.01 -12.34 16.11
N PHE A 70 -23.10 -11.02 16.01
CA PHE A 70 -23.55 -10.33 14.80
C PHE A 70 -22.38 -9.63 14.13
N ALA A 71 -22.47 -9.41 12.80
CA ALA A 71 -21.46 -8.66 12.07
C ALA A 71 -21.44 -7.19 12.52
N GLY A 72 -20.26 -6.68 12.83
CA GLY A 72 -20.00 -5.29 13.20
C GLY A 72 -19.41 -4.47 12.07
N ASN A 73 -18.68 -3.42 12.43
CA ASN A 73 -18.05 -2.49 11.49
C ASN A 73 -16.83 -3.11 10.82
N ARG A 74 -16.56 -2.67 9.57
CA ARG A 74 -15.35 -3.02 8.84
C ARG A 74 -14.23 -2.06 9.18
N THR A 75 -13.02 -2.61 9.34
CA THR A 75 -11.78 -1.86 9.56
C THR A 75 -10.72 -2.29 8.55
N PHE A 76 -9.81 -1.38 8.25
CA PHE A 76 -8.69 -1.58 7.34
C PHE A 76 -7.39 -1.33 8.10
N THR A 77 -6.38 -2.13 7.83
CA THR A 77 -5.03 -1.95 8.37
C THR A 77 -4.21 -1.07 7.43
N ASP A 78 -3.29 -0.31 7.99
CA ASP A 78 -2.39 0.54 7.22
C ASP A 78 -1.60 -0.25 6.19
N TRP A 79 -1.27 0.41 5.08
CA TRP A 79 -0.59 -0.19 3.96
C TRP A 79 0.87 0.19 3.95
N THR A 80 1.75 -0.82 3.88
CA THR A 80 3.20 -0.62 3.89
C THR A 80 3.81 -1.01 2.55
N LEU A 81 4.68 -0.13 2.05
CA LEU A 81 5.53 -0.34 0.88
C LEU A 81 6.99 -0.43 1.31
N GLN A 82 7.73 -1.39 0.75
CA GLN A 82 9.19 -1.39 0.79
C GLN A 82 9.72 -0.76 -0.49
N ILE A 83 10.53 0.27 -0.36
CA ILE A 83 11.01 1.09 -1.47
C ILE A 83 12.54 0.99 -1.54
N ILE A 84 13.06 0.72 -2.72
CA ILE A 84 14.50 0.82 -3.01
C ILE A 84 14.83 2.31 -3.14
N ASN A 85 15.84 2.75 -2.39
CA ASN A 85 16.34 4.11 -2.52
C ASN A 85 17.30 4.23 -3.68
N ASP A 86 17.21 5.33 -4.40
CA ASP A 86 18.11 5.67 -5.51
C ASP A 86 18.88 6.94 -5.16
N GLU A 87 20.06 7.12 -5.75
CA GLU A 87 20.99 8.22 -5.46
C GLU A 87 20.38 9.64 -5.58
N ASP A 88 19.32 9.80 -6.35
CA ASP A 88 18.61 11.09 -6.48
C ASP A 88 17.57 11.36 -5.39
N PHE A 89 17.23 10.35 -4.55
CA PHE A 89 16.27 10.44 -3.45
C PHE A 89 14.87 10.98 -3.84
N VAL A 90 14.51 10.97 -5.11
CA VAL A 90 13.28 11.63 -5.60
C VAL A 90 12.02 11.13 -4.88
N VAL A 91 11.87 9.81 -4.69
CA VAL A 91 10.69 9.25 -4.02
C VAL A 91 10.68 9.63 -2.55
N ARG A 92 11.81 9.51 -1.85
CA ARG A 92 11.92 9.87 -0.44
C ARG A 92 11.67 11.36 -0.22
N ASN A 93 12.28 12.23 -1.02
CA ASN A 93 12.08 13.68 -0.95
C ASN A 93 10.61 14.08 -1.19
N ALA A 94 9.93 13.40 -2.11
CA ALA A 94 8.50 13.62 -2.34
C ALA A 94 7.65 13.21 -1.14
N LEU A 95 7.94 12.08 -0.51
CA LEU A 95 7.25 11.63 0.70
C LEU A 95 7.50 12.58 1.89
N GLU A 96 8.76 12.98 2.13
CA GLU A 96 9.12 13.91 3.20
C GLU A 96 8.44 15.29 3.01
N SER A 97 8.42 15.81 1.77
CA SER A 97 7.74 17.06 1.47
C SER A 97 6.22 16.95 1.62
N TRP A 98 5.66 15.81 1.27
CA TRP A 98 4.24 15.52 1.47
C TRP A 98 3.87 15.51 2.96
N MET A 99 4.63 14.79 3.79
CA MET A 99 4.42 14.79 5.24
C MET A 99 4.60 16.19 5.84
N ASN A 100 5.62 16.93 5.39
CA ASN A 100 5.83 18.30 5.85
C ASN A 100 4.70 19.26 5.41
N ALA A 101 4.05 19.03 4.28
CA ALA A 101 2.89 19.80 3.86
C ALA A 101 1.64 19.49 4.71
N ILE A 102 1.49 18.26 5.18
CA ILE A 102 0.42 17.87 6.11
C ILE A 102 0.64 18.51 7.49
N ASN A 103 1.89 18.49 7.98
CA ASN A 103 2.26 19.06 9.25
C ASN A 103 3.74 19.46 9.25
N SER A 104 4.02 20.76 9.22
CA SER A 104 5.40 21.26 9.17
C SER A 104 6.17 21.01 10.45
N HIS A 105 7.44 20.60 10.33
CA HIS A 105 8.29 20.24 11.47
C HIS A 105 8.49 21.36 12.47
N ALA A 106 8.77 22.58 12.00
CA ALA A 106 9.08 23.71 12.88
C ALA A 106 7.83 24.44 13.38
N GLY A 107 6.84 24.61 12.52
CA GLY A 107 5.66 25.44 12.83
C GLY A 107 4.46 24.66 13.33
N ASN A 108 4.45 23.34 13.18
CA ASN A 108 3.28 22.49 13.43
C ASN A 108 2.02 23.02 12.72
N VAL A 109 2.21 23.54 11.51
CA VAL A 109 1.17 24.20 10.71
C VAL A 109 1.01 23.43 9.40
N ARG A 110 -0.22 23.28 8.97
CA ARG A 110 -0.58 22.68 7.70
C ARG A 110 -0.39 23.65 6.53
N ASN A 111 0.16 23.18 5.43
CA ASN A 111 0.27 23.97 4.19
C ASN A 111 -1.12 24.38 3.68
N THR A 112 -1.25 25.56 3.11
CA THR A 112 -2.52 26.08 2.58
C THR A 112 -3.13 25.21 1.50
N GLY A 113 -2.30 24.54 0.68
CA GLY A 113 -2.74 23.56 -0.32
C GLY A 113 -3.21 22.22 0.27
N ALA A 114 -2.84 21.92 1.52
CA ALA A 114 -3.19 20.68 2.22
C ALA A 114 -4.26 20.86 3.31
N VAL A 115 -4.92 22.01 3.38
CA VAL A 115 -5.94 22.32 4.41
C VAL A 115 -7.12 21.35 4.31
N ASN A 116 -7.58 21.06 3.11
CA ASN A 116 -8.65 20.10 2.87
C ASN A 116 -8.07 18.70 2.64
N PRO A 117 -8.77 17.63 3.04
CA PRO A 117 -8.34 16.26 2.76
C PRO A 117 -8.00 16.00 1.30
N THR A 118 -8.78 16.53 0.37
CA THR A 118 -8.54 16.44 -1.09
C THR A 118 -7.21 17.04 -1.56
N GLY A 119 -6.58 17.91 -0.76
CA GLY A 119 -5.30 18.52 -1.09
C GLY A 119 -4.08 17.69 -0.69
N TYR A 120 -4.26 16.72 0.22
CA TYR A 120 -3.17 15.85 0.69
C TYR A 120 -3.43 14.35 0.56
N THR A 121 -4.66 13.94 0.31
CA THR A 121 -4.97 12.53 0.02
C THR A 121 -4.95 12.28 -1.49
N VAL A 122 -4.52 11.10 -1.86
CA VAL A 122 -4.44 10.63 -3.25
C VAL A 122 -4.92 9.19 -3.33
N ASP A 123 -5.02 8.66 -4.55
CA ASP A 123 -5.32 7.25 -4.75
C ASP A 123 -4.05 6.49 -5.16
N ALA A 124 -4.00 5.22 -4.78
CA ALA A 124 -2.94 4.30 -5.16
C ALA A 124 -3.55 3.01 -5.70
N VAL A 125 -2.83 2.36 -6.61
CA VAL A 125 -3.27 1.10 -7.21
C VAL A 125 -2.18 0.06 -7.09
N VAL A 126 -2.57 -1.16 -6.68
CA VAL A 126 -1.71 -2.34 -6.73
C VAL A 126 -2.33 -3.34 -7.70
N THR A 127 -1.59 -3.67 -8.74
CA THR A 127 -2.01 -4.61 -9.76
C THR A 127 -1.14 -5.86 -9.73
N GLN A 128 -1.75 -7.02 -9.69
CA GLN A 128 -1.08 -8.31 -9.79
C GLN A 128 -1.23 -8.86 -11.20
N TYR A 129 -0.12 -9.33 -11.76
CA TYR A 129 -0.05 -9.85 -13.12
C TYR A 129 0.12 -11.37 -13.17
N GLY A 130 -0.35 -11.96 -14.25
CA GLY A 130 -0.07 -13.34 -14.62
C GLY A 130 1.27 -13.48 -15.35
N LYS A 131 1.74 -14.72 -15.55
CA LYS A 131 2.97 -15.01 -16.29
C LYS A 131 2.94 -14.56 -17.74
N ALA A 132 1.77 -14.39 -18.34
CA ALA A 132 1.57 -13.88 -19.69
C ALA A 132 1.54 -12.34 -19.76
N GLY A 133 1.75 -11.64 -18.63
CA GLY A 133 1.67 -10.18 -18.54
C GLY A 133 0.25 -9.65 -18.47
N ASN A 134 -0.74 -10.51 -18.39
CA ASN A 134 -2.15 -10.12 -18.22
C ASN A 134 -2.43 -9.72 -16.77
N GLU A 135 -3.26 -8.71 -16.59
CA GLU A 135 -3.76 -8.33 -15.28
C GLU A 135 -4.65 -9.44 -14.69
N LEU A 136 -4.34 -9.87 -13.48
CA LEU A 136 -5.14 -10.84 -12.73
C LEU A 136 -6.13 -10.16 -11.80
N LYS A 137 -5.63 -9.19 -11.04
CA LYS A 137 -6.41 -8.46 -10.04
C LYS A 137 -5.80 -7.10 -9.77
N SER A 138 -6.65 -6.10 -9.62
CA SER A 138 -6.28 -4.75 -9.25
C SER A 138 -7.01 -4.32 -7.99
N TYR A 139 -6.30 -3.61 -7.12
CA TYR A 139 -6.83 -3.01 -5.89
C TYR A 139 -6.57 -1.52 -5.92
N ASN A 140 -7.63 -0.73 -5.85
CA ASN A 140 -7.57 0.72 -5.75
C ASN A 140 -7.72 1.13 -4.28
N PHE A 141 -6.74 1.83 -3.74
CA PHE A 141 -6.76 2.41 -2.41
C PHE A 141 -7.21 3.85 -2.51
N VAL A 142 -8.26 4.19 -1.81
CA VAL A 142 -8.89 5.52 -1.86
C VAL A 142 -8.47 6.34 -0.66
N GLY A 143 -8.06 7.59 -0.93
CA GLY A 143 -7.72 8.55 0.11
C GLY A 143 -6.46 8.23 0.88
N VAL A 144 -5.40 7.82 0.19
CA VAL A 144 -4.09 7.45 0.74
C VAL A 144 -3.31 8.69 1.18
N PHE A 145 -2.64 8.60 2.32
CA PHE A 145 -1.66 9.59 2.78
C PHE A 145 -0.58 8.93 3.67
N PRO A 146 0.65 9.46 3.69
CA PRO A 146 1.74 8.85 4.45
C PRO A 146 1.56 9.07 5.96
N LEU A 147 1.82 8.01 6.74
CA LEU A 147 1.88 8.02 8.20
C LEU A 147 3.32 8.01 8.70
N ASP A 148 4.16 7.18 8.09
CA ASP A 148 5.52 6.94 8.55
C ASP A 148 6.47 6.68 7.38
N ILE A 149 7.69 7.16 7.52
CA ILE A 149 8.82 6.86 6.65
C ILE A 149 9.93 6.32 7.56
N ALA A 150 10.25 5.05 7.42
CA ALA A 150 11.27 4.42 8.24
C ALA A 150 12.65 5.05 8.05
N PRO A 151 13.48 5.06 9.10
CA PRO A 151 14.89 5.46 8.98
C PRO A 151 15.65 4.49 8.06
N ILE A 152 16.75 4.98 7.49
CA ILE A 152 17.73 4.20 6.74
C ILE A 152 18.98 4.13 7.61
N ASP A 153 19.42 2.92 7.93
CA ASP A 153 20.67 2.70 8.66
C ASP A 153 21.86 2.81 7.71
N LEU A 154 22.81 3.66 8.06
CA LEU A 154 24.05 3.85 7.30
C LEU A 154 25.21 3.18 8.04
N ASP A 155 25.90 2.24 7.37
CA ASP A 155 27.03 1.52 7.92
C ASP A 155 28.15 1.40 6.88
N TRP A 156 29.35 1.77 7.27
CA TRP A 156 30.53 1.70 6.42
C TRP A 156 30.94 0.26 6.06
N GLY A 157 30.47 -0.72 6.80
CA GLY A 157 30.68 -2.15 6.53
C GLY A 157 29.77 -2.73 5.45
N SER A 158 28.70 -2.03 5.10
CA SER A 158 27.68 -2.47 4.12
C SER A 158 28.05 -2.05 2.69
N ASN A 159 29.03 -2.74 2.08
CA ASN A 159 29.62 -2.30 0.81
C ASN A 159 28.79 -2.67 -0.43
N ASP A 160 28.08 -3.79 -0.45
CA ASP A 160 27.38 -4.32 -1.64
C ASP A 160 25.87 -4.43 -1.42
N VAL A 161 25.29 -3.47 -0.68
CA VAL A 161 23.87 -3.43 -0.36
C VAL A 161 23.24 -2.13 -0.85
N ILE A 162 22.11 -2.23 -1.54
CA ILE A 162 21.32 -1.06 -1.94
C ILE A 162 20.44 -0.66 -0.77
N GLU A 163 20.32 0.62 -0.50
CA GLU A 163 19.46 1.17 0.54
C GLU A 163 17.99 0.89 0.25
N GLU A 164 17.28 0.48 1.28
CA GLU A 164 15.84 0.26 1.25
C GLU A 164 15.20 0.87 2.49
N TYR A 165 13.98 1.33 2.35
CA TYR A 165 13.20 1.83 3.47
C TYR A 165 11.73 1.46 3.29
N SER A 166 10.99 1.39 4.41
CA SER A 166 9.55 1.22 4.38
C SER A 166 8.85 2.56 4.52
N ALA A 167 7.74 2.70 3.79
CA ALA A 167 6.79 3.80 3.95
C ALA A 167 5.42 3.21 4.28
N THR A 168 4.79 3.72 5.34
CA THR A 168 3.46 3.28 5.77
C THR A 168 2.44 4.35 5.48
N PHE A 169 1.32 3.93 4.92
CA PHE A 169 0.23 4.79 4.48
C PHE A 169 -1.08 4.39 5.16
N ALA A 170 -1.85 5.39 5.58
CA ALA A 170 -3.27 5.23 5.87
C ALA A 170 -4.09 5.43 4.59
N PHE A 171 -5.24 4.80 4.54
CA PHE A 171 -6.23 4.97 3.48
C PHE A 171 -7.64 4.80 4.06
N GLN A 172 -8.66 5.28 3.35
CA GLN A 172 -10.03 5.21 3.85
C GLN A 172 -10.65 3.83 3.63
N TYR A 173 -10.55 3.33 2.43
CA TYR A 173 -11.00 2.00 2.02
C TYR A 173 -10.31 1.59 0.72
N TRP A 174 -10.49 0.35 0.33
CA TRP A 174 -10.03 -0.15 -0.95
C TRP A 174 -11.17 -0.76 -1.76
N GLU A 175 -11.03 -0.70 -3.06
CA GLU A 175 -11.94 -1.27 -4.02
C GLU A 175 -11.21 -2.24 -4.95
N SER A 176 -11.95 -3.21 -5.48
CA SER A 176 -11.48 -4.12 -6.52
C SER A 176 -12.64 -4.46 -7.45
N ASN A 177 -12.37 -5.11 -8.54
CA ASN A 177 -13.40 -5.56 -9.49
C ASN A 177 -14.48 -6.49 -8.88
N THR A 178 -14.37 -6.84 -7.60
CA THR A 178 -15.37 -7.66 -6.88
C THR A 178 -16.06 -6.90 -5.76
N THR A 179 -15.68 -5.64 -5.48
CA THR A 179 -16.24 -4.84 -4.38
C THR A 179 -16.93 -3.56 -4.85
N THR A 180 -16.83 -3.25 -6.15
CA THR A 180 -17.55 -2.15 -6.82
C THR A 180 -18.82 -2.65 -7.48
#